data_3a5427125a074afd25f073b53c55bc5d
#
_entry.id   3a5427125a074afd25f073b53c55bc5d
#
_cell.length_a   1.000
_cell.length_b   1.000
_cell.length_c   1.000
_cell.angle_alpha   90.00
_cell.angle_beta   90.00
_cell.angle_gamma   90.00
#
_symmetry.space_group_name_H-M   'P 1'
#
loop_
_entity.id
_entity.type
_entity.pdbx_description
1 polymer ?
#
loop_
_entity_poly.entity_id
_entity_poly.type
_entity_poly.pdbx_seq_one_letter_code
_entity_poly.pdbx_strand_id
1 'polypeptide(L)'
;MIIDAHLHLWDKQHGMVNGKPVHDIGGGKSDFGGIVKQMMPAYMTDGVNSVERLIANMDFAQVNAAVVVQEYIDGNQDEYLLKCKENYPERIKICSLYEEHDNYRLDGFDGIKICGGRLTKVKLEELSPLFHKAEEKGMFVAIDLADGDAQVPAMKQLIKECPDLRIAIGHFGMVTVDGWQKQIELACNKNVYVESGGITWLFNSEFYPYPSAVDAIL
;
A
#
# COMPACT_ATOMS: atom_id res chain seq x y z
N MET A 1 10.81 -19.02 -4.45
CA MET A 1 10.88 -17.80 -3.62
C MET A 1 9.46 -17.26 -3.50
N ILE A 2 9.03 -16.97 -2.27
CA ILE A 2 7.72 -16.36 -1.99
C ILE A 2 7.99 -14.95 -1.45
N ILE A 3 7.28 -13.96 -1.99
CA ILE A 3 7.39 -12.55 -1.59
C ILE A 3 5.98 -12.06 -1.26
N ASP A 4 5.81 -11.48 -0.07
CA ASP A 4 4.62 -10.70 0.25
C ASP A 4 4.79 -9.31 -0.37
N ALA A 5 3.93 -8.98 -1.33
CA ALA A 5 4.08 -7.77 -2.13
C ALA A 5 3.42 -6.52 -1.52
N HIS A 6 2.61 -6.67 -0.45
CA HIS A 6 1.88 -5.55 0.14
C HIS A 6 1.55 -5.81 1.60
N LEU A 7 2.25 -5.13 2.48
CA LEU A 7 1.93 -5.10 3.92
C LEU A 7 2.33 -3.75 4.53
N HIS A 8 1.84 -3.49 5.74
CA HIS A 8 2.13 -2.27 6.48
C HIS A 8 2.83 -2.58 7.79
N LEU A 9 3.79 -1.73 8.18
CA LEU A 9 4.43 -1.78 9.50
C LEU A 9 4.31 -0.41 10.17
N TRP A 10 4.14 -0.44 11.49
CA TRP A 10 4.19 0.76 12.33
C TRP A 10 4.61 0.42 13.75
N ASP A 11 5.34 1.33 14.37
CA ASP A 11 5.61 1.31 15.81
C ASP A 11 4.52 2.03 16.60
N LYS A 12 3.84 2.97 15.95
CA LYS A 12 2.68 3.70 16.48
C LYS A 12 1.83 4.23 15.34
N GLN A 13 0.53 3.98 15.39
CA GLN A 13 -0.42 4.67 14.50
C GLN A 13 -0.55 6.15 14.91
N HIS A 14 -0.39 7.05 13.95
CA HIS A 14 -0.54 8.50 14.13
C HIS A 14 -1.12 9.18 12.88
N GLY A 15 -1.77 8.42 12.03
CA GLY A 15 -2.42 8.91 10.83
C GLY A 15 -3.70 9.70 11.12
N MET A 16 -4.36 10.10 10.04
CA MET A 16 -5.56 10.94 10.10
C MET A 16 -6.64 10.40 9.17
N VAL A 17 -7.88 10.45 9.60
CA VAL A 17 -9.07 10.20 8.77
C VAL A 17 -10.04 11.36 8.97
N ASN A 18 -10.41 12.04 7.87
CA ASN A 18 -11.32 13.19 7.89
C ASN A 18 -10.91 14.26 8.93
N GLY A 19 -9.62 14.54 9.04
CA GLY A 19 -9.07 15.53 9.95
C GLY A 19 -9.03 15.11 11.43
N LYS A 20 -9.32 13.84 11.74
CA LYS A 20 -9.27 13.29 13.09
C LYS A 20 -8.19 12.21 13.20
N PRO A 21 -7.50 12.11 14.36
CA PRO A 21 -6.42 11.15 14.53
C PRO A 21 -6.93 9.70 14.49
N VAL A 22 -6.09 8.82 13.95
CA VAL A 22 -6.23 7.36 14.07
C VAL A 22 -5.36 6.90 15.23
N HIS A 23 -5.89 6.06 16.10
CA HIS A 23 -5.12 5.49 17.21
C HIS A 23 -5.65 4.13 17.65
N ASP A 24 -4.75 3.32 18.15
CA ASP A 24 -5.08 2.04 18.77
C ASP A 24 -5.89 2.23 20.05
N ILE A 25 -6.87 1.36 20.27
CA ILE A 25 -7.69 1.32 21.48
C ILE A 25 -7.66 -0.04 22.19
N GLY A 26 -6.72 -0.89 21.79
CA GLY A 26 -6.51 -2.24 22.35
C GLY A 26 -7.34 -3.33 21.67
N GLY A 27 -6.92 -4.58 21.90
CA GLY A 27 -7.58 -5.76 21.35
C GLY A 27 -7.61 -5.81 19.80
N GLY A 28 -6.61 -5.22 19.14
CA GLY A 28 -6.53 -5.14 17.68
C GLY A 28 -7.51 -4.17 17.05
N LYS A 29 -8.13 -3.29 17.83
CA LYS A 29 -9.06 -2.27 17.35
C LYS A 29 -8.38 -0.91 17.25
N SER A 30 -8.77 -0.15 16.22
CA SER A 30 -8.37 1.25 16.09
C SER A 30 -9.61 2.15 15.97
N ASP A 31 -9.51 3.36 16.52
CA ASP A 31 -10.46 4.44 16.29
C ASP A 31 -10.03 5.25 15.07
N PHE A 32 -10.86 5.25 14.05
CA PHE A 32 -10.69 5.99 12.79
C PHE A 32 -11.49 7.30 12.83
N GLY A 33 -11.12 8.18 13.72
CA GLY A 33 -11.78 9.50 13.83
C GLY A 33 -13.21 9.42 14.37
N GLY A 34 -13.46 8.52 15.29
CA GLY A 34 -14.77 8.28 15.92
C GLY A 34 -15.49 7.03 15.42
N ILE A 35 -14.86 6.27 14.50
CA ILE A 35 -15.41 4.99 14.02
C ILE A 35 -14.42 3.89 14.41
N VAL A 36 -14.84 3.05 15.37
CA VAL A 36 -14.03 1.92 15.84
C VAL A 36 -14.16 0.74 14.88
N LYS A 37 -13.02 0.20 14.45
CA LYS A 37 -12.95 -1.01 13.61
C LYS A 37 -11.93 -2.00 14.16
N GLN A 38 -12.19 -3.29 13.95
CA GLN A 38 -11.20 -4.35 14.17
C GLN A 38 -10.21 -4.32 12.98
N MET A 39 -8.99 -3.88 13.22
CA MET A 39 -7.95 -3.76 12.20
C MET A 39 -6.97 -4.91 12.21
N MET A 40 -6.70 -5.44 13.40
CA MET A 40 -5.74 -6.50 13.61
C MET A 40 -6.41 -7.64 14.41
N PRO A 41 -5.84 -8.85 14.40
CA PRO A 41 -6.30 -9.91 15.28
C PRO A 41 -6.35 -9.47 16.75
N ALA A 42 -7.36 -9.90 17.50
CA ALA A 42 -7.61 -9.45 18.86
C ALA A 42 -6.46 -9.74 19.85
N TYR A 43 -5.58 -10.69 19.53
CA TYR A 43 -4.39 -10.99 20.33
C TYR A 43 -3.25 -9.97 20.14
N MET A 44 -3.31 -9.13 19.12
CA MET A 44 -2.38 -8.03 18.92
C MET A 44 -2.85 -6.83 19.74
N THR A 45 -2.52 -6.85 21.03
CA THR A 45 -3.13 -5.96 22.03
C THR A 45 -2.39 -4.65 22.26
N ASP A 46 -1.19 -4.50 21.71
CA ASP A 46 -0.32 -3.34 21.92
C ASP A 46 -0.38 -2.29 20.80
N GLY A 47 -1.24 -2.49 19.80
CA GLY A 47 -1.43 -1.55 18.70
C GLY A 47 -0.21 -1.38 17.78
N VAL A 48 0.79 -2.26 17.89
CA VAL A 48 2.03 -2.21 17.11
C VAL A 48 2.01 -3.32 16.06
N ASN A 49 2.45 -3.03 14.84
CA ASN A 49 2.78 -4.04 13.83
C ASN A 49 4.27 -3.92 13.48
N SER A 50 5.10 -4.53 14.32
CA SER A 50 6.55 -4.36 14.24
C SER A 50 7.22 -5.27 13.20
N VAL A 51 8.43 -4.88 12.79
CA VAL A 51 9.26 -5.67 11.88
C VAL A 51 9.62 -7.04 12.47
N GLU A 52 9.82 -7.15 13.78
CA GLU A 52 10.12 -8.42 14.44
C GLU A 52 8.95 -9.40 14.32
N ARG A 53 7.71 -8.90 14.45
CA ARG A 53 6.50 -9.71 14.17
C ARG A 53 6.43 -10.15 12.72
N LEU A 54 6.69 -9.24 11.81
CA LEU A 54 6.73 -9.57 10.39
C LEU A 54 7.75 -10.68 10.12
N ILE A 55 8.99 -10.53 10.58
CA ILE A 55 10.03 -11.54 10.35
C ILE A 55 9.65 -12.89 10.96
N ALA A 56 9.13 -12.91 12.19
CA ALA A 56 8.67 -14.15 12.82
C ALA A 56 7.52 -14.83 12.03
N ASN A 57 6.56 -14.07 11.53
CA ASN A 57 5.49 -14.57 10.68
C ASN A 57 6.00 -15.07 9.32
N MET A 58 6.91 -14.34 8.70
CA MET A 58 7.55 -14.75 7.45
C MET A 58 8.33 -16.05 7.60
N ASP A 59 9.09 -16.22 8.69
CA ASP A 59 9.85 -17.43 8.97
C ASP A 59 8.90 -18.63 9.20
N PHE A 60 7.83 -18.42 9.96
CA PHE A 60 6.79 -19.45 10.17
C PHE A 60 6.11 -19.85 8.86
N ALA A 61 5.72 -18.87 8.03
CA ALA A 61 5.02 -19.09 6.76
C ALA A 61 5.96 -19.42 5.59
N GLN A 62 7.28 -19.48 5.81
CA GLN A 62 8.31 -19.69 4.78
C GLN A 62 8.28 -18.63 3.65
N VAL A 63 7.96 -17.38 3.99
CA VAL A 63 8.01 -16.22 3.10
C VAL A 63 9.43 -15.66 3.11
N ASN A 64 10.01 -15.50 1.93
CA ASN A 64 11.42 -15.10 1.79
C ASN A 64 11.65 -13.61 2.00
N ALA A 65 10.79 -12.78 1.44
CA ALA A 65 10.90 -11.32 1.49
C ALA A 65 9.52 -10.66 1.49
N ALA A 66 9.50 -9.36 1.84
CA ALA A 66 8.28 -8.58 1.83
C ALA A 66 8.51 -7.17 1.29
N VAL A 67 7.47 -6.57 0.71
CA VAL A 67 7.42 -5.15 0.34
C VAL A 67 6.54 -4.42 1.34
N VAL A 68 7.14 -3.52 2.09
CA VAL A 68 6.44 -2.71 3.09
C VAL A 68 6.01 -1.41 2.44
N VAL A 69 4.72 -1.23 2.30
CA VAL A 69 4.08 0.00 1.85
C VAL A 69 3.50 0.76 3.05
N GLN A 70 2.98 1.95 2.81
CA GLN A 70 2.40 2.79 3.87
C GLN A 70 0.99 3.25 3.50
N GLU A 71 0.23 3.71 4.49
CA GLU A 71 -1.10 4.29 4.31
C GLU A 71 -1.26 5.49 5.24
N TYR A 72 -2.01 6.50 4.82
CA TYR A 72 -2.27 7.70 5.63
C TYR A 72 -2.91 7.40 6.98
N ILE A 73 -3.66 6.30 7.08
CA ILE A 73 -4.29 5.89 8.35
C ILE A 73 -3.27 5.49 9.41
N ASP A 74 -2.10 4.98 9.00
CA ASP A 74 -1.03 4.61 9.93
C ASP A 74 -0.13 5.81 10.25
N GLY A 75 -0.18 6.85 9.42
CA GLY A 75 0.74 7.98 9.43
C GLY A 75 2.06 7.67 8.76
N ASN A 76 2.88 8.69 8.54
CA ASN A 76 4.17 8.53 7.91
C ASN A 76 5.15 7.77 8.81
N GLN A 77 5.57 6.60 8.39
CA GLN A 77 6.48 5.69 9.10
C GLN A 77 7.91 5.69 8.53
N ASP A 78 8.27 6.67 7.71
CA ASP A 78 9.55 6.68 6.99
C ASP A 78 10.77 6.44 7.91
N GLU A 79 10.84 7.13 9.05
CA GLU A 79 11.96 6.98 10.00
C GLU A 79 12.00 5.57 10.63
N TYR A 80 10.83 5.00 10.91
CA TYR A 80 10.74 3.64 11.42
C TYR A 80 11.15 2.61 10.36
N LEU A 81 10.65 2.75 9.13
CA LEU A 81 10.94 1.81 8.04
C LEU A 81 12.41 1.81 7.63
N LEU A 82 13.08 2.95 7.65
CA LEU A 82 14.52 3.02 7.39
C LEU A 82 15.32 2.19 8.41
N LYS A 83 14.98 2.28 9.71
CA LYS A 83 15.59 1.46 10.76
C LYS A 83 15.28 -0.03 10.57
N CYS A 84 14.05 -0.36 10.17
CA CYS A 84 13.68 -1.74 9.86
C CYS A 84 14.54 -2.31 8.72
N LYS A 85 14.74 -1.53 7.66
CA LYS A 85 15.55 -1.94 6.51
C LYS A 85 17.03 -2.11 6.87
N GLU A 86 17.58 -1.24 7.72
CA GLU A 86 18.97 -1.40 8.23
C GLU A 86 19.16 -2.74 8.96
N ASN A 87 18.16 -3.18 9.73
CA ASN A 87 18.21 -4.44 10.47
C ASN A 87 17.93 -5.68 9.60
N TYR A 88 17.14 -5.54 8.53
CA TYR A 88 16.67 -6.65 7.69
C TYR A 88 16.78 -6.37 6.18
N PRO A 89 17.97 -5.94 5.67
CA PRO A 89 18.11 -5.43 4.29
C PRO A 89 17.79 -6.46 3.21
N GLU A 90 17.97 -7.75 3.49
CA GLU A 90 17.70 -8.85 2.54
C GLU A 90 16.28 -9.39 2.64
N ARG A 91 15.53 -8.98 3.68
CA ARG A 91 14.20 -9.52 3.95
C ARG A 91 13.08 -8.55 3.56
N ILE A 92 13.34 -7.24 3.55
CA ILE A 92 12.31 -6.25 3.25
C ILE A 92 12.76 -5.22 2.22
N LYS A 93 11.81 -4.77 1.42
CA LYS A 93 11.87 -3.57 0.61
C LYS A 93 10.85 -2.58 1.15
N ILE A 94 11.17 -1.28 1.15
CA ILE A 94 10.34 -0.27 1.79
C ILE A 94 9.97 0.85 0.82
N CYS A 95 8.74 1.37 0.96
CA CYS A 95 8.26 2.55 0.25
C CYS A 95 8.19 3.76 1.18
N SER A 96 8.66 4.92 0.69
CA SER A 96 8.33 6.21 1.30
C SER A 96 6.87 6.57 1.00
N LEU A 97 6.18 7.23 1.93
CA LEU A 97 4.81 7.71 1.73
C LEU A 97 4.81 9.09 1.04
N TYR A 98 4.11 9.21 -0.09
CA TYR A 98 3.85 10.50 -0.71
C TYR A 98 2.68 11.23 -0.02
N GLU A 99 2.91 12.43 0.51
CA GLU A 99 1.96 13.20 1.32
C GLU A 99 1.57 14.57 0.73
N GLU A 100 1.49 14.72 -0.57
CA GLU A 100 1.08 15.95 -1.27
C GLU A 100 1.86 17.23 -0.86
N HIS A 101 3.17 17.09 -0.61
CA HIS A 101 4.10 18.19 -0.37
C HIS A 101 5.45 17.91 -1.02
N ASP A 102 6.27 18.96 -1.21
CA ASP A 102 7.54 18.86 -1.93
C ASP A 102 8.67 18.20 -1.13
N ASN A 103 8.48 17.97 0.16
CA ASN A 103 9.49 17.41 1.07
C ASN A 103 9.38 15.88 1.23
N TYR A 104 9.01 15.17 0.18
CA TYR A 104 9.00 13.71 0.21
C TYR A 104 10.43 13.16 0.17
N ARG A 105 10.68 12.13 0.95
CA ARG A 105 11.99 11.50 1.07
C ARG A 105 12.09 10.31 0.11
N LEU A 106 13.15 10.26 -0.67
CA LEU A 106 13.42 9.13 -1.58
C LEU A 106 14.67 8.35 -1.19
N ASP A 107 15.63 9.01 -0.53
CA ASP A 107 16.90 8.39 -0.20
C ASP A 107 16.75 7.31 0.88
N GLY A 108 17.29 6.13 0.60
CA GLY A 108 17.18 4.95 1.44
C GLY A 108 15.96 4.05 1.14
N PHE A 109 14.99 4.54 0.36
CA PHE A 109 13.81 3.77 -0.04
C PHE A 109 14.00 3.02 -1.35
N ASP A 110 13.27 1.91 -1.50
CA ASP A 110 13.25 1.10 -2.72
C ASP A 110 12.09 1.50 -3.64
N GLY A 111 11.05 2.12 -3.08
CA GLY A 111 9.86 2.55 -3.80
C GLY A 111 9.17 3.74 -3.16
N ILE A 112 8.08 4.16 -3.81
CA ILE A 112 7.19 5.23 -3.36
C ILE A 112 5.78 4.65 -3.26
N LYS A 113 5.10 4.89 -2.14
CA LYS A 113 3.66 4.61 -1.99
C LYS A 113 2.87 5.86 -2.24
N ILE A 114 1.88 5.76 -3.13
CA ILE A 114 0.94 6.82 -3.48
C ILE A 114 -0.48 6.32 -3.21
N CYS A 115 -1.19 6.98 -2.31
CA CYS A 115 -2.61 6.74 -2.08
C CYS A 115 -3.42 7.65 -3.03
N GLY A 116 -3.52 7.26 -4.30
CA GLY A 116 -4.12 8.07 -5.37
C GLY A 116 -5.57 8.46 -5.09
N GLY A 117 -6.34 7.59 -4.44
CA GLY A 117 -7.71 7.90 -4.02
C GLY A 117 -7.83 8.92 -2.88
N ARG A 118 -6.72 9.28 -2.24
CA ARG A 118 -6.67 10.27 -1.16
C ARG A 118 -6.05 11.60 -1.55
N LEU A 119 -5.64 11.75 -2.80
CA LEU A 119 -5.13 13.03 -3.31
C LEU A 119 -6.23 14.09 -3.28
N THR A 120 -5.92 15.24 -2.69
CA THR A 120 -6.87 16.35 -2.50
C THR A 120 -6.36 17.68 -3.02
N LYS A 121 -5.04 17.87 -3.11
CA LYS A 121 -4.39 19.12 -3.52
C LYS A 121 -3.83 19.05 -4.93
N VAL A 122 -3.43 17.87 -5.36
CA VAL A 122 -2.84 17.63 -6.69
C VAL A 122 -3.62 16.54 -7.43
N LYS A 123 -3.62 16.61 -8.74
CA LYS A 123 -4.17 15.53 -9.58
C LYS A 123 -3.08 14.50 -9.87
N LEU A 124 -3.48 13.27 -10.17
CA LEU A 124 -2.54 12.18 -10.41
C LEU A 124 -1.55 12.50 -11.56
N GLU A 125 -2.01 13.13 -12.64
CA GLU A 125 -1.17 13.52 -13.77
C GLU A 125 -0.09 14.55 -13.40
N GLU A 126 -0.31 15.35 -12.36
CA GLU A 126 0.65 16.33 -11.87
C GLU A 126 1.85 15.71 -11.17
N LEU A 127 1.75 14.39 -10.85
CA LEU A 127 2.86 13.62 -10.26
C LEU A 127 3.88 13.12 -11.30
N SER A 128 3.76 13.48 -12.57
CA SER A 128 4.72 13.13 -13.63
C SER A 128 6.19 13.38 -13.22
N PRO A 129 6.57 14.53 -12.62
CA PRO A 129 7.95 14.74 -12.17
C PRO A 129 8.42 13.74 -11.10
N LEU A 130 7.52 13.28 -10.22
CA LEU A 130 7.82 12.28 -9.21
C LEU A 130 8.03 10.89 -9.84
N PHE A 131 7.20 10.54 -10.83
CA PHE A 131 7.33 9.29 -11.57
C PHE A 131 8.66 9.22 -12.34
N HIS A 132 9.03 10.27 -13.06
CA HIS A 132 10.33 10.37 -13.72
C HIS A 132 11.50 10.23 -12.75
N LYS A 133 11.43 10.88 -11.59
CA LYS A 133 12.46 10.79 -10.57
C LYS A 133 12.57 9.38 -9.97
N ALA A 134 11.43 8.69 -9.80
CA ALA A 134 11.41 7.29 -9.36
C ALA A 134 12.06 6.38 -10.41
N GLU A 135 11.75 6.57 -11.70
CA GLU A 135 12.35 5.82 -12.80
C GLU A 135 13.87 6.04 -12.86
N GLU A 136 14.33 7.28 -12.83
CA GLU A 136 15.77 7.63 -12.84
C GLU A 136 16.54 6.99 -11.68
N LYS A 137 15.92 6.89 -10.51
CA LYS A 137 16.50 6.26 -9.32
C LYS A 137 16.38 4.73 -9.31
N GLY A 138 15.71 4.10 -10.30
CA GLY A 138 15.46 2.67 -10.35
C GLY A 138 14.49 2.18 -9.27
N MET A 139 13.71 3.07 -8.70
CA MET A 139 12.68 2.77 -7.71
C MET A 139 11.45 2.13 -8.36
N PHE A 140 10.51 1.67 -7.55
CA PHE A 140 9.17 1.31 -8.01
C PHE A 140 8.10 2.22 -7.38
N VAL A 141 6.91 2.22 -7.96
CA VAL A 141 5.75 2.92 -7.40
C VAL A 141 4.68 1.89 -7.04
N ALA A 142 4.25 1.89 -5.78
CA ALA A 142 3.04 1.20 -5.33
C ALA A 142 1.92 2.24 -5.22
N ILE A 143 0.81 2.02 -5.93
CA ILE A 143 -0.27 3.02 -5.99
C ILE A 143 -1.64 2.38 -5.78
N ASP A 144 -2.43 2.96 -4.88
CA ASP A 144 -3.85 2.69 -4.77
C ASP A 144 -4.61 3.78 -5.51
N LEU A 145 -5.16 3.46 -6.67
CA LEU A 145 -5.96 4.41 -7.43
C LEU A 145 -7.29 4.67 -6.71
N ALA A 146 -7.93 5.78 -7.03
CA ALA A 146 -9.28 6.06 -6.58
C ALA A 146 -10.26 4.98 -7.08
N ASP A 147 -11.34 4.81 -6.35
CA ASP A 147 -12.41 3.89 -6.71
C ASP A 147 -12.90 4.10 -8.14
N GLY A 148 -13.09 3.02 -8.87
CA GLY A 148 -13.55 3.04 -10.25
C GLY A 148 -12.43 3.36 -11.26
N ASP A 149 -12.75 4.06 -12.34
CA ASP A 149 -11.84 4.28 -13.48
C ASP A 149 -11.38 5.72 -13.70
N ALA A 150 -11.79 6.64 -12.83
CA ALA A 150 -11.55 8.09 -13.01
C ALA A 150 -10.06 8.46 -13.16
N GLN A 151 -9.16 7.76 -12.49
CA GLN A 151 -7.71 8.00 -12.56
C GLN A 151 -6.99 7.16 -13.64
N VAL A 152 -7.68 6.23 -14.30
CA VAL A 152 -7.08 5.36 -15.31
C VAL A 152 -6.48 6.14 -16.50
N PRO A 153 -7.10 7.21 -17.04
CA PRO A 153 -6.50 8.00 -18.12
C PRO A 153 -5.17 8.64 -17.70
N ALA A 154 -5.11 9.25 -16.51
CA ALA A 154 -3.89 9.84 -15.98
C ALA A 154 -2.80 8.78 -15.76
N MET A 155 -3.18 7.61 -15.23
CA MET A 155 -2.24 6.50 -15.03
C MET A 155 -1.68 5.97 -16.35
N LYS A 156 -2.50 5.83 -17.40
CA LYS A 156 -2.05 5.47 -18.76
C LYS A 156 -1.03 6.46 -19.32
N GLN A 157 -1.23 7.76 -19.06
CA GLN A 157 -0.27 8.79 -19.46
C GLN A 157 1.06 8.61 -18.72
N LEU A 158 1.05 8.47 -17.40
CA LEU A 158 2.26 8.29 -16.57
C LEU A 158 3.04 7.02 -16.96
N ILE A 159 2.35 5.90 -17.22
CA ILE A 159 2.97 4.67 -17.71
C ILE A 159 3.67 4.90 -19.06
N LYS A 160 3.07 5.68 -19.95
CA LYS A 160 3.66 6.01 -21.25
C LYS A 160 4.88 6.93 -21.13
N GLU A 161 4.84 7.87 -20.19
CA GLU A 161 5.94 8.80 -19.92
C GLU A 161 7.14 8.13 -19.25
N CYS A 162 6.88 7.10 -18.41
CA CYS A 162 7.89 6.38 -17.65
C CYS A 162 7.84 4.87 -17.98
N PRO A 163 8.27 4.45 -19.17
CA PRO A 163 8.07 3.08 -19.67
C PRO A 163 8.91 2.02 -18.95
N ASP A 164 9.99 2.40 -18.31
CA ASP A 164 10.87 1.50 -17.55
C ASP A 164 10.55 1.46 -16.05
N LEU A 165 9.66 2.35 -15.57
CA LEU A 165 9.22 2.36 -14.19
C LEU A 165 8.36 1.14 -13.86
N ARG A 166 8.71 0.45 -12.78
CA ARG A 166 7.89 -0.64 -12.25
C ARG A 166 6.77 -0.05 -11.39
N ILE A 167 5.54 -0.42 -11.69
CA ILE A 167 4.35 0.09 -11.01
C ILE A 167 3.50 -1.08 -10.53
N ALA A 168 3.08 -1.05 -9.27
CA ALA A 168 2.15 -2.00 -8.66
C ALA A 168 0.82 -1.30 -8.34
N ILE A 169 -0.27 -1.77 -8.95
CA ILE A 169 -1.64 -1.30 -8.68
C ILE A 169 -2.18 -2.11 -7.50
N GLY A 170 -2.53 -1.45 -6.42
CA GLY A 170 -2.96 -2.08 -5.19
C GLY A 170 -4.39 -2.63 -5.21
N HIS A 171 -4.68 -3.51 -4.25
CA HIS A 171 -6.03 -3.99 -3.89
C HIS A 171 -6.85 -4.57 -5.04
N PHE A 172 -6.18 -5.18 -6.02
CA PHE A 172 -6.81 -5.71 -7.24
C PHE A 172 -7.73 -4.68 -7.93
N GLY A 173 -7.32 -3.39 -7.91
CA GLY A 173 -8.08 -2.29 -8.49
C GLY A 173 -9.40 -1.99 -7.76
N MET A 174 -9.52 -2.36 -6.47
CA MET A 174 -10.76 -2.22 -5.68
C MET A 174 -11.92 -3.02 -6.30
N VAL A 175 -11.74 -4.32 -6.43
CA VAL A 175 -12.60 -5.28 -7.17
C VAL A 175 -14.09 -5.26 -6.79
N THR A 176 -14.48 -4.64 -5.69
CA THR A 176 -15.89 -4.48 -5.27
C THR A 176 -16.55 -3.21 -5.80
N VAL A 177 -15.84 -2.39 -6.58
CA VAL A 177 -16.32 -1.10 -7.09
C VAL A 177 -16.42 -1.14 -8.63
N ASP A 178 -17.49 -0.60 -9.20
CA ASP A 178 -17.69 -0.54 -10.65
C ASP A 178 -16.48 0.16 -11.34
N GLY A 179 -16.02 -0.41 -12.46
CA GLY A 179 -14.90 0.15 -13.23
C GLY A 179 -13.52 -0.38 -12.83
N TRP A 180 -13.40 -1.21 -11.80
CA TRP A 180 -12.14 -1.79 -11.35
C TRP A 180 -11.35 -2.52 -12.45
N GLN A 181 -12.04 -3.16 -13.39
CA GLN A 181 -11.42 -3.88 -14.51
C GLN A 181 -10.50 -2.97 -15.34
N LYS A 182 -10.86 -1.67 -15.44
CA LYS A 182 -10.03 -0.69 -16.16
C LYS A 182 -8.70 -0.43 -15.46
N GLN A 183 -8.65 -0.56 -14.14
CA GLN A 183 -7.39 -0.50 -13.39
C GLN A 183 -6.54 -1.74 -13.65
N ILE A 184 -7.15 -2.95 -13.69
CA ILE A 184 -6.44 -4.21 -13.99
C ILE A 184 -5.91 -4.23 -15.41
N GLU A 185 -6.65 -3.69 -16.38
CA GLU A 185 -6.20 -3.57 -17.78
C GLU A 185 -4.86 -2.80 -17.91
N LEU A 186 -4.48 -1.97 -16.92
CA LEU A 186 -3.18 -1.30 -16.90
C LEU A 186 -2.01 -2.29 -16.89
N ALA A 187 -2.20 -3.49 -16.32
CA ALA A 187 -1.20 -4.54 -16.27
C ALA A 187 -0.92 -5.21 -17.65
N CYS A 188 -1.64 -4.82 -18.71
CA CYS A 188 -1.23 -5.15 -20.09
C CYS A 188 0.06 -4.41 -20.49
N ASN A 189 0.53 -3.43 -19.74
CA ASN A 189 1.81 -2.77 -19.96
C ASN A 189 2.93 -3.53 -19.24
N LYS A 190 4.11 -3.57 -19.89
CA LYS A 190 5.25 -4.44 -19.54
C LYS A 190 5.69 -4.39 -18.07
N ASN A 191 5.72 -3.20 -17.45
CA ASN A 191 6.27 -2.99 -16.12
C ASN A 191 5.18 -2.64 -15.09
N VAL A 192 3.92 -2.96 -15.41
CA VAL A 192 2.78 -2.75 -14.51
C VAL A 192 2.29 -4.09 -13.98
N TYR A 193 2.12 -4.14 -12.69
CA TYR A 193 1.70 -5.32 -11.93
C TYR A 193 0.44 -5.00 -11.14
N VAL A 194 -0.29 -6.03 -10.73
CA VAL A 194 -1.44 -5.91 -9.85
C VAL A 194 -1.18 -6.74 -8.60
N GLU A 195 -1.41 -6.17 -7.45
CA GLU A 195 -1.29 -6.85 -6.18
C GLU A 195 -2.66 -7.13 -5.55
N SER A 196 -2.75 -8.27 -4.88
CA SER A 196 -4.00 -8.75 -4.29
C SER A 196 -4.15 -8.38 -2.79
N GLY A 197 -3.36 -7.43 -2.31
CA GLY A 197 -3.44 -6.97 -0.93
C GLY A 197 -4.86 -6.56 -0.54
N GLY A 198 -5.31 -6.95 0.65
CA GLY A 198 -6.61 -6.54 1.17
C GLY A 198 -7.85 -7.22 0.57
N ILE A 199 -7.71 -8.21 -0.30
CA ILE A 199 -8.87 -8.92 -0.91
C ILE A 199 -9.82 -9.44 0.16
N THR A 200 -9.32 -10.08 1.20
CA THR A 200 -10.17 -10.56 2.31
C THR A 200 -10.84 -9.44 3.09
N TRP A 201 -10.23 -8.25 3.12
CA TRP A 201 -10.84 -7.06 3.71
C TRP A 201 -11.98 -6.51 2.83
N LEU A 202 -11.82 -6.50 1.51
CA LEU A 202 -12.88 -6.09 0.58
C LEU A 202 -14.11 -6.98 0.66
N PHE A 203 -13.94 -8.27 0.95
CA PHE A 203 -15.02 -9.26 1.09
C PHE A 203 -15.26 -9.69 2.54
N ASN A 204 -15.02 -8.81 3.50
CA ASN A 204 -15.07 -9.11 4.95
C ASN A 204 -16.45 -9.43 5.51
N SER A 205 -17.53 -9.30 4.73
CA SER A 205 -18.86 -9.81 5.07
C SER A 205 -18.99 -11.32 4.90
N GLU A 206 -18.02 -11.97 4.27
CA GLU A 206 -17.95 -13.41 4.07
C GLU A 206 -16.91 -14.05 4.98
N PHE A 207 -17.05 -15.37 5.17
CA PHE A 207 -16.05 -16.20 5.84
C PHE A 207 -15.28 -17.03 4.81
N TYR A 208 -14.11 -17.55 5.24
CA TYR A 208 -13.37 -18.50 4.41
C TYR A 208 -14.31 -19.58 3.82
N PRO A 209 -14.23 -19.91 2.52
CA PRO A 209 -13.17 -19.58 1.55
C PRO A 209 -13.39 -18.28 0.74
N TYR A 210 -14.24 -17.36 1.16
CA TYR A 210 -14.51 -16.08 0.46
C TYR A 210 -14.97 -16.30 -1.00
N PRO A 211 -16.11 -16.96 -1.24
CA PRO A 211 -16.53 -17.36 -2.58
C PRO A 211 -16.65 -16.17 -3.54
N SER A 212 -17.19 -15.04 -3.09
CA SER A 212 -17.28 -13.83 -3.95
C SER A 212 -15.92 -13.25 -4.33
N ALA A 213 -14.91 -13.38 -3.47
CA ALA A 213 -13.56 -12.97 -3.81
C ALA A 213 -12.95 -13.89 -4.89
N VAL A 214 -13.17 -15.19 -4.76
CA VAL A 214 -12.72 -16.18 -5.76
C VAL A 214 -13.40 -15.92 -7.09
N ASP A 215 -14.73 -15.76 -7.11
CA ASP A 215 -15.51 -15.52 -8.31
C ASP A 215 -15.14 -14.21 -9.03
N ALA A 216 -14.73 -13.18 -8.26
CA ALA A 216 -14.36 -11.89 -8.83
C ALA A 216 -12.95 -11.88 -9.46
N ILE A 217 -12.06 -12.79 -9.02
CA ILE A 217 -10.65 -12.82 -9.46
C ILE A 217 -10.42 -13.84 -10.58
N LEU A 218 -11.20 -14.92 -10.63
CA LEU A 218 -11.10 -15.97 -11.65
C LEU A 218 -11.89 -15.64 -12.92
#